data_6cf150cccd95ab8b84be06d385b93d9b
#
_entry.id   6cf150cccd95ab8b84be06d385b93d9b
#
_cell.length_a   1.000
_cell.length_b   1.000
_cell.length_c   1.000
_cell.angle_alpha   90.00
_cell.angle_beta   90.00
_cell.angle_gamma   90.00
#
_symmetry.space_group_name_H-M   'P 1'
#
loop_
_entity.id
_entity.type
_entity.pdbx_description
1 polymer ?
#
loop_
_entity_poly.entity_id
_entity_poly.type
_entity_poly.pdbx_seq_one_letter_code
_entity_poly.pdbx_strand_id
1 'polypeptide(L)'
;MRTRTLLSALAVLLFAASWVVAQETPGEVLGLEFQKPKNGMMMQYEAGRKQKADWHKQQKDTEPLFVWQTLTGENTGTYIVGRAGRHWSDFDKPSVSDEADLVEYQKAVAGYVESMVARYYQLMPKVSVPMGGMEPPKYDEIFTFHVRYGKNSDFQSAIGRVYDAAVKTKWPVHYEWYELANGGDTGIYVLVLPRSNWADFDDKPDVKPFREMLKDAFGQSEADSIVDRIDHSVNSETSEIIQFRPDLSYMPAK
;
A
#
# COMPACT_ATOMS: atom_id res chain seq x y z
N MET A 1 -63.25 -57.10 1.04
CA MET A 1 -62.20 -56.59 1.95
C MET A 1 -61.00 -56.24 1.11
N ARG A 2 -60.74 -54.96 0.92
CA ARG A 2 -59.63 -54.46 0.07
C ARG A 2 -58.57 -53.77 0.98
N THR A 3 -57.44 -54.42 1.13
CA THR A 3 -56.27 -53.89 1.86
C THR A 3 -55.52 -52.96 0.96
N ARG A 4 -55.42 -51.67 1.38
CA ARG A 4 -54.60 -50.64 0.74
C ARG A 4 -53.25 -50.64 1.41
N THR A 5 -52.19 -50.97 0.67
CA THR A 5 -50.78 -50.80 1.05
C THR A 5 -50.37 -49.35 0.80
N LEU A 6 -49.99 -48.64 1.85
CA LEU A 6 -49.38 -47.31 1.79
C LEU A 6 -47.88 -47.49 1.59
N LEU A 7 -47.36 -47.06 0.46
CA LEU A 7 -45.93 -46.89 0.20
C LEU A 7 -45.49 -45.50 0.72
N SER A 8 -44.71 -45.53 1.78
CA SER A 8 -44.04 -44.32 2.30
C SER A 8 -42.76 -44.06 1.47
N ALA A 9 -42.79 -43.02 0.66
CA ALA A 9 -41.61 -42.52 -0.02
C ALA A 9 -40.79 -41.67 0.96
N LEU A 10 -39.60 -42.16 1.33
CA LEU A 10 -38.61 -41.43 2.12
C LEU A 10 -37.81 -40.52 1.19
N ALA A 11 -38.11 -39.24 1.20
CA ALA A 11 -37.32 -38.24 0.46
C ALA A 11 -36.06 -37.89 1.28
N VAL A 12 -34.91 -38.38 0.81
CA VAL A 12 -33.60 -37.99 1.33
C VAL A 12 -33.23 -36.64 0.74
N LEU A 13 -33.37 -35.57 1.52
CA LEU A 13 -32.87 -34.25 1.20
C LEU A 13 -31.33 -34.22 1.41
N LEU A 14 -30.58 -34.38 0.34
CA LEU A 14 -29.13 -34.09 0.34
C LEU A 14 -28.94 -32.58 0.44
N PHE A 15 -28.63 -32.09 1.63
CA PHE A 15 -28.07 -30.75 1.82
C PHE A 15 -26.63 -30.73 1.25
N ALA A 16 -26.46 -30.28 0.00
CA ALA A 16 -25.18 -29.88 -0.51
C ALA A 16 -24.78 -28.59 0.22
N ALA A 17 -24.02 -28.69 1.31
CA ALA A 17 -23.36 -27.57 1.91
C ALA A 17 -22.30 -27.04 0.92
N SER A 18 -22.69 -26.05 0.14
CA SER A 18 -21.73 -25.27 -0.65
C SER A 18 -20.83 -24.55 0.33
N TRP A 19 -19.61 -25.03 0.48
CA TRP A 19 -18.55 -24.29 1.14
C TRP A 19 -18.23 -23.08 0.23
N VAL A 20 -18.88 -21.98 0.50
CA VAL A 20 -18.43 -20.69 0.00
C VAL A 20 -17.13 -20.42 0.74
N VAL A 21 -16.00 -20.71 0.11
CA VAL A 21 -14.72 -20.18 0.56
C VAL A 21 -14.87 -18.68 0.40
N ALA A 22 -15.15 -17.99 1.48
CA ALA A 22 -15.10 -16.54 1.52
C ALA A 22 -13.68 -16.17 1.12
N GLN A 23 -13.52 -15.54 -0.04
CA GLN A 23 -12.24 -14.99 -0.44
C GLN A 23 -11.94 -13.90 0.58
N GLU A 24 -10.95 -14.16 1.44
CA GLU A 24 -10.55 -13.17 2.45
C GLU A 24 -10.22 -11.86 1.73
N THR A 25 -10.82 -10.77 2.20
CA THR A 25 -10.48 -9.44 1.71
C THR A 25 -9.02 -9.17 2.06
N PRO A 26 -8.20 -8.65 1.13
CA PRO A 26 -6.83 -8.28 1.45
C PRO A 26 -6.78 -7.39 2.69
N GLY A 27 -5.79 -7.62 3.55
CA GLY A 27 -5.55 -6.76 4.70
C GLY A 27 -5.14 -5.36 4.26
N GLU A 28 -5.25 -4.41 5.16
CA GLU A 28 -5.00 -2.99 4.89
C GLU A 28 -3.65 -2.53 5.47
N VAL A 29 -2.87 -3.43 6.05
CA VAL A 29 -1.58 -3.09 6.70
C VAL A 29 -0.44 -3.24 5.71
N LEU A 30 0.39 -2.20 5.65
CA LEU A 30 1.64 -2.13 4.90
C LEU A 30 2.79 -1.98 5.91
N GLY A 31 3.60 -3.02 6.06
CA GLY A 31 4.81 -3.00 6.89
C GLY A 31 6.03 -2.70 6.03
N LEU A 32 6.74 -1.61 6.33
CA LEU A 32 7.88 -1.12 5.56
C LEU A 32 9.13 -0.94 6.43
N GLU A 33 10.26 -1.29 5.88
CA GLU A 33 11.59 -0.96 6.38
C GLU A 33 12.28 -0.01 5.41
N PHE A 34 12.71 1.13 5.92
CA PHE A 34 13.51 2.12 5.20
C PHE A 34 14.98 1.84 5.50
N GLN A 35 15.69 1.30 4.53
CA GLN A 35 17.06 0.83 4.67
C GLN A 35 18.02 1.71 3.89
N LYS A 36 18.93 2.38 4.58
CA LYS A 36 19.98 3.21 3.96
C LYS A 36 21.27 2.40 3.85
N PRO A 37 21.76 2.13 2.63
CA PRO A 37 23.06 1.50 2.46
C PRO A 37 24.21 2.36 2.99
N LYS A 38 25.27 1.73 3.47
CA LYS A 38 26.53 2.42 3.80
C LYS A 38 27.11 3.08 2.54
N ASN A 39 27.77 4.21 2.75
CA ASN A 39 28.41 4.94 1.65
C ASN A 39 29.35 4.03 0.84
N GLY A 40 29.18 4.01 -0.48
CA GLY A 40 29.96 3.21 -1.40
C GLY A 40 29.61 1.71 -1.43
N MET A 41 28.60 1.26 -0.66
CA MET A 41 28.21 -0.16 -0.58
C MET A 41 26.87 -0.48 -1.21
N MET A 42 26.33 0.41 -2.05
CA MET A 42 25.04 0.18 -2.71
C MET A 42 25.03 -1.11 -3.54
N MET A 43 26.08 -1.39 -4.32
CA MET A 43 26.15 -2.61 -5.14
C MET A 43 26.15 -3.87 -4.28
N GLN A 44 26.86 -3.87 -3.16
CA GLN A 44 26.94 -4.99 -2.22
C GLN A 44 25.58 -5.19 -1.52
N TYR A 45 24.92 -4.09 -1.13
CA TYR A 45 23.57 -4.11 -0.59
C TYR A 45 22.59 -4.75 -1.58
N GLU A 46 22.58 -4.30 -2.85
CA GLU A 46 21.71 -4.87 -3.88
C GLU A 46 22.00 -6.34 -4.15
N ALA A 47 23.27 -6.74 -4.17
CA ALA A 47 23.64 -8.15 -4.31
C ALA A 47 23.11 -8.99 -3.14
N GLY A 48 23.20 -8.46 -1.91
CA GLY A 48 22.63 -9.11 -0.72
C GLY A 48 21.10 -9.20 -0.77
N ARG A 49 20.43 -8.18 -1.31
CA ARG A 49 18.97 -8.21 -1.50
C ARG A 49 18.53 -9.26 -2.54
N LYS A 50 19.27 -9.42 -3.63
CA LYS A 50 19.03 -10.49 -4.60
C LYS A 50 19.19 -11.87 -3.96
N GLN A 51 20.26 -12.07 -3.18
CA GLN A 51 20.45 -13.30 -2.41
C GLN A 51 19.27 -13.55 -1.45
N LYS A 52 18.77 -12.51 -0.78
CA LYS A 52 17.62 -12.59 0.13
C LYS A 52 16.33 -12.97 -0.61
N ALA A 53 16.07 -12.39 -1.79
CA ALA A 53 14.94 -12.76 -2.64
C ALA A 53 15.00 -14.23 -3.09
N ASP A 54 16.19 -14.71 -3.50
CA ASP A 54 16.41 -16.11 -3.86
C ASP A 54 16.19 -17.05 -2.66
N TRP A 55 16.58 -16.62 -1.46
CA TRP A 55 16.34 -17.38 -0.24
C TRP A 55 14.83 -17.53 0.05
N HIS A 56 14.02 -16.44 -0.05
CA HIS A 56 12.56 -16.52 0.09
C HIS A 56 11.96 -17.52 -0.91
N LYS A 57 12.45 -17.52 -2.15
CA LYS A 57 12.06 -18.50 -3.17
C LYS A 57 12.36 -19.93 -2.75
N GLN A 58 13.56 -20.18 -2.18
CA GLN A 58 13.96 -21.50 -1.68
C GLN A 58 13.10 -21.96 -0.49
N GLN A 59 12.71 -21.01 0.38
CA GLN A 59 11.80 -21.28 1.51
C GLN A 59 10.35 -21.48 1.08
N LYS A 60 10.03 -21.26 -0.20
CA LYS A 60 8.64 -21.28 -0.72
C LYS A 60 7.74 -20.31 0.05
N ASP A 61 8.29 -19.14 0.38
CA ASP A 61 7.52 -18.09 1.03
C ASP A 61 6.24 -17.80 0.23
N THR A 62 5.11 -17.71 0.88
CA THR A 62 3.81 -17.48 0.23
C THR A 62 3.48 -15.99 0.13
N GLU A 63 4.25 -15.14 0.79
CA GLU A 63 4.02 -13.70 0.83
C GLU A 63 5.05 -12.96 -0.05
N PRO A 64 4.61 -12.00 -0.88
CA PRO A 64 5.54 -11.17 -1.65
C PRO A 64 6.35 -10.26 -0.73
N LEU A 65 7.59 -9.99 -1.13
CA LEU A 65 8.45 -8.98 -0.51
C LEU A 65 8.83 -7.96 -1.58
N PHE A 66 8.29 -6.77 -1.47
CA PHE A 66 8.52 -5.68 -2.40
C PHE A 66 9.75 -4.86 -2.02
N VAL A 67 10.45 -4.36 -3.02
CA VAL A 67 11.57 -3.44 -2.82
C VAL A 67 11.40 -2.25 -3.76
N TRP A 68 11.48 -1.05 -3.21
CA TRP A 68 11.57 0.20 -3.96
C TRP A 68 12.88 0.91 -3.64
N GLN A 69 13.31 1.79 -4.52
CA GLN A 69 14.45 2.69 -4.32
C GLN A 69 13.98 4.13 -4.41
N THR A 70 14.30 4.95 -3.42
CA THR A 70 14.02 6.38 -3.45
C THR A 70 14.96 7.08 -4.41
N LEU A 71 14.38 7.77 -5.40
CA LEU A 71 15.12 8.47 -6.46
C LEU A 71 15.33 9.95 -6.19
N THR A 72 14.40 10.59 -5.48
CA THR A 72 14.41 12.04 -5.21
C THR A 72 14.17 12.34 -3.74
N GLY A 73 14.40 13.58 -3.32
CA GLY A 73 14.16 14.02 -1.95
C GLY A 73 15.33 13.72 -1.00
N GLU A 74 15.11 13.95 0.29
CA GLU A 74 16.12 13.80 1.34
C GLU A 74 16.57 12.33 1.53
N ASN A 75 15.71 11.39 1.18
CA ASN A 75 15.97 9.96 1.32
C ASN A 75 16.53 9.31 0.05
N THR A 76 17.03 10.12 -0.91
CA THR A 76 17.62 9.60 -2.16
C THR A 76 18.66 8.51 -1.89
N GLY A 77 18.49 7.35 -2.56
CA GLY A 77 19.36 6.19 -2.40
C GLY A 77 18.98 5.27 -1.24
N THR A 78 17.94 5.57 -0.47
CA THR A 78 17.33 4.66 0.51
C THR A 78 16.48 3.62 -0.23
N TYR A 79 16.47 2.41 0.28
CA TYR A 79 15.59 1.33 -0.19
C TYR A 79 14.44 1.15 0.80
N ILE A 80 13.25 0.98 0.25
CA ILE A 80 12.03 0.67 1.01
C ILE A 80 11.73 -0.80 0.75
N VAL A 81 11.66 -1.59 1.81
CA VAL A 81 11.44 -3.03 1.73
C VAL A 81 10.23 -3.38 2.56
N GLY A 82 9.28 -4.13 1.99
CA GLY A 82 8.10 -4.44 2.78
C GLY A 82 7.08 -5.36 2.14
N ARG A 83 6.04 -5.58 2.90
CA ARG A 83 4.88 -6.43 2.57
C ARG A 83 3.61 -5.60 2.68
N ALA A 84 2.72 -5.75 1.72
CA ALA A 84 1.43 -5.08 1.67
C ALA A 84 0.28 -6.09 1.77
N GLY A 85 -0.93 -5.59 2.06
CA GLY A 85 -2.15 -6.39 2.04
C GLY A 85 -2.27 -7.36 3.22
N ARG A 86 -1.65 -7.07 4.36
CA ARG A 86 -1.68 -7.89 5.57
C ARG A 86 -2.75 -7.40 6.55
N HIS A 87 -3.31 -8.34 7.32
CA HIS A 87 -3.99 -8.04 8.56
C HIS A 87 -2.98 -8.00 9.72
N TRP A 88 -3.29 -7.31 10.81
CA TRP A 88 -2.42 -7.34 11.99
C TRP A 88 -2.19 -8.76 12.53
N SER A 89 -3.19 -9.65 12.41
CA SER A 89 -3.08 -11.05 12.82
C SER A 89 -2.09 -11.89 12.00
N ASP A 90 -1.73 -11.43 10.79
CA ASP A 90 -0.80 -12.15 9.91
C ASP A 90 0.65 -12.05 10.42
N PHE A 91 0.93 -11.02 11.25
CA PHE A 91 2.24 -10.88 11.89
C PHE A 91 2.48 -11.93 12.97
N ASP A 92 1.42 -12.57 13.51
CA ASP A 92 1.53 -13.68 14.46
C ASP A 92 1.84 -15.03 13.77
N LYS A 93 1.68 -15.10 12.45
CA LYS A 93 1.80 -16.35 11.67
C LYS A 93 2.55 -16.09 10.34
N PRO A 94 3.81 -15.67 10.40
CA PRO A 94 4.59 -15.44 9.19
C PRO A 94 4.78 -16.74 8.40
N SER A 95 4.78 -16.66 7.07
CA SER A 95 4.97 -17.82 6.19
C SER A 95 6.37 -18.43 6.28
N VAL A 96 7.35 -17.62 6.68
CA VAL A 96 8.72 -18.01 7.03
C VAL A 96 8.99 -17.50 8.44
N SER A 97 9.66 -18.31 9.28
CA SER A 97 9.93 -17.91 10.66
C SER A 97 10.80 -16.64 10.72
N ASP A 98 10.45 -15.72 11.62
CA ASP A 98 11.18 -14.46 11.82
C ASP A 98 12.65 -14.70 12.17
N GLU A 99 12.95 -15.77 12.93
CA GLU A 99 14.32 -16.15 13.29
C GLU A 99 15.13 -16.51 12.04
N ALA A 100 14.59 -17.37 11.15
CA ALA A 100 15.27 -17.77 9.93
C ALA A 100 15.43 -16.60 8.96
N ASP A 101 14.43 -15.74 8.88
CA ASP A 101 14.46 -14.51 8.08
C ASP A 101 15.55 -13.55 8.58
N LEU A 102 15.62 -13.32 9.88
CA LEU A 102 16.63 -12.47 10.51
C LEU A 102 18.06 -13.01 10.31
N VAL A 103 18.27 -14.33 10.45
CA VAL A 103 19.57 -14.96 10.24
C VAL A 103 20.04 -14.72 8.80
N GLU A 104 19.19 -14.93 7.79
CA GLU A 104 19.56 -14.68 6.40
C GLU A 104 19.75 -13.18 6.12
N TYR A 105 18.93 -12.32 6.69
CA TYR A 105 19.13 -10.87 6.61
C TYR A 105 20.50 -10.45 7.14
N GLN A 106 20.88 -10.92 8.32
CA GLN A 106 22.20 -10.62 8.92
C GLN A 106 23.35 -11.09 8.06
N LYS A 107 23.20 -12.28 7.47
CA LYS A 107 24.22 -12.88 6.60
C LYS A 107 24.37 -12.14 5.26
N ALA A 108 23.27 -11.79 4.61
CA ALA A 108 23.27 -11.30 3.24
C ALA A 108 23.25 -9.77 3.12
N VAL A 109 22.59 -9.06 4.05
CA VAL A 109 22.23 -7.64 3.87
C VAL A 109 22.78 -6.74 4.97
N ALA A 110 22.64 -7.11 6.24
CA ALA A 110 22.87 -6.22 7.38
C ALA A 110 24.27 -5.57 7.40
N GLY A 111 25.29 -6.29 6.91
CA GLY A 111 26.67 -5.78 6.83
C GLY A 111 26.81 -4.53 5.96
N TYR A 112 25.89 -4.27 5.06
CA TYR A 112 25.89 -3.18 4.09
C TYR A 112 24.90 -2.05 4.42
N VAL A 113 24.10 -2.18 5.50
CA VAL A 113 23.10 -1.19 5.94
C VAL A 113 23.74 -0.24 6.96
N GLU A 114 23.60 1.06 6.72
CA GLU A 114 23.98 2.13 7.65
C GLU A 114 22.94 2.34 8.73
N SER A 115 21.67 2.41 8.32
CA SER A 115 20.53 2.62 9.22
C SER A 115 19.27 1.98 8.66
N MET A 116 18.36 1.60 9.55
CA MET A 116 17.06 1.04 9.22
C MET A 116 16.00 1.62 10.15
N VAL A 117 14.84 1.97 9.58
CA VAL A 117 13.66 2.40 10.31
C VAL A 117 12.47 1.56 9.84
N ALA A 118 11.76 0.91 10.77
CA ALA A 118 10.55 0.17 10.46
C ALA A 118 9.31 1.03 10.74
N ARG A 119 8.32 0.95 9.84
CA ARG A 119 7.04 1.66 9.96
C ARG A 119 5.90 0.79 9.50
N TYR A 120 4.75 0.96 10.13
CA TYR A 120 3.50 0.32 9.72
C TYR A 120 2.51 1.40 9.31
N TYR A 121 1.93 1.20 8.15
CA TYR A 121 0.91 2.09 7.59
C TYR A 121 -0.42 1.35 7.44
N GLN A 122 -1.50 2.06 7.65
CA GLN A 122 -2.85 1.59 7.44
C GLN A 122 -3.40 2.22 6.16
N LEU A 123 -3.78 1.40 5.18
CA LEU A 123 -4.50 1.86 4.00
C LEU A 123 -5.84 2.50 4.42
N MET A 124 -6.21 3.57 3.76
CA MET A 124 -7.47 4.27 3.95
C MET A 124 -8.39 4.05 2.71
N PRO A 125 -9.03 2.87 2.57
CA PRO A 125 -9.72 2.51 1.33
C PRO A 125 -10.93 3.40 1.02
N LYS A 126 -11.54 4.01 2.03
CA LYS A 126 -12.71 4.90 1.87
C LYS A 126 -12.40 6.26 1.23
N VAL A 127 -11.12 6.59 1.11
CA VAL A 127 -10.65 7.85 0.53
C VAL A 127 -9.62 7.64 -0.57
N SER A 128 -9.43 6.37 -1.00
CA SER A 128 -8.49 5.95 -2.03
C SER A 128 -9.22 5.55 -3.32
N VAL A 129 -8.60 5.80 -4.46
CA VAL A 129 -9.03 5.35 -5.81
C VAL A 129 -7.90 4.48 -6.39
N PRO A 130 -7.81 3.20 -6.00
CA PRO A 130 -6.70 2.34 -6.37
C PRO A 130 -6.67 2.07 -7.88
N MET A 131 -5.47 1.92 -8.44
CA MET A 131 -5.30 1.53 -9.84
C MET A 131 -5.76 0.10 -10.12
N GLY A 132 -5.75 -0.74 -9.09
CA GLY A 132 -5.99 -2.18 -9.21
C GLY A 132 -4.75 -2.93 -9.73
N GLY A 133 -4.77 -4.26 -9.50
CA GLY A 133 -3.64 -5.12 -9.85
C GLY A 133 -2.79 -5.51 -8.64
N MET A 134 -1.93 -6.51 -8.84
CA MET A 134 -1.06 -7.04 -7.78
C MET A 134 0.40 -6.60 -7.93
N GLU A 135 0.79 -6.15 -9.12
CA GLU A 135 2.15 -5.70 -9.39
C GLU A 135 2.26 -4.21 -9.14
N PRO A 136 3.25 -3.75 -8.34
CA PRO A 136 3.49 -2.33 -8.17
C PRO A 136 3.80 -1.64 -9.52
N PRO A 137 3.38 -0.39 -9.69
CA PRO A 137 3.77 0.41 -10.85
C PRO A 137 5.30 0.61 -10.85
N LYS A 138 5.83 1.02 -12.00
CA LYS A 138 7.29 1.23 -12.12
C LYS A 138 7.79 2.33 -11.20
N TYR A 139 7.00 3.37 -11.01
CA TYR A 139 7.28 4.48 -10.10
C TYR A 139 6.04 4.78 -9.26
N ASP A 140 6.28 5.29 -8.05
CA ASP A 140 5.26 5.94 -7.24
C ASP A 140 5.75 7.34 -6.88
N GLU A 141 4.88 8.32 -7.03
CA GLU A 141 5.07 9.65 -6.50
C GLU A 141 4.43 9.71 -5.11
N ILE A 142 5.24 9.98 -4.11
CA ILE A 142 4.86 9.92 -2.71
C ILE A 142 4.80 11.33 -2.14
N PHE A 143 3.68 11.69 -1.53
CA PHE A 143 3.54 12.91 -0.74
C PHE A 143 3.32 12.52 0.72
N THR A 144 4.15 13.03 1.61
CA THR A 144 4.02 12.82 3.05
C THR A 144 3.57 14.10 3.71
N PHE A 145 2.40 14.04 4.37
CA PHE A 145 1.78 15.16 5.08
C PHE A 145 1.97 14.99 6.59
N HIS A 146 2.52 16.00 7.22
CA HIS A 146 2.58 16.10 8.67
C HIS A 146 1.43 16.99 9.14
N VAL A 147 0.38 16.38 9.64
CA VAL A 147 -0.83 17.07 10.10
C VAL A 147 -0.60 17.65 11.50
N ARG A 148 -1.05 18.87 11.71
CA ARG A 148 -0.94 19.58 13.01
C ARG A 148 -1.70 18.83 14.09
N TYR A 149 -1.15 18.85 15.30
CA TYR A 149 -1.83 18.26 16.45
C TYR A 149 -3.25 18.81 16.61
N GLY A 150 -4.22 17.89 16.78
CA GLY A 150 -5.64 18.21 16.90
C GLY A 150 -6.35 18.49 15.56
N LYS A 151 -5.65 18.38 14.41
CA LYS A 151 -6.22 18.64 13.08
C LYS A 151 -6.48 17.40 12.22
N ASN A 152 -6.24 16.19 12.75
CA ASN A 152 -6.46 14.94 12.02
C ASN A 152 -7.88 14.82 11.46
N SER A 153 -8.88 15.15 12.28
CA SER A 153 -10.30 15.09 11.87
C SER A 153 -10.63 16.05 10.72
N ASP A 154 -10.07 17.28 10.77
CA ASP A 154 -10.23 18.29 9.72
C ASP A 154 -9.59 17.81 8.41
N PHE A 155 -8.37 17.27 8.50
CA PHE A 155 -7.62 16.72 7.37
C PHE A 155 -8.35 15.52 6.75
N GLN A 156 -8.73 14.51 7.56
CA GLN A 156 -9.46 13.33 7.08
C GLN A 156 -10.80 13.69 6.45
N SER A 157 -11.53 14.67 7.04
CA SER A 157 -12.76 15.17 6.44
C SER A 157 -12.51 15.82 5.08
N ALA A 158 -11.42 16.59 4.92
CA ALA A 158 -11.09 17.24 3.66
C ALA A 158 -10.71 16.24 2.56
N ILE A 159 -9.83 15.26 2.85
CA ILE A 159 -9.48 14.22 1.87
C ILE A 159 -10.69 13.32 1.53
N GLY A 160 -11.62 13.12 2.47
CA GLY A 160 -12.91 12.47 2.18
C GLY A 160 -13.73 13.25 1.15
N ARG A 161 -13.77 14.58 1.24
CA ARG A 161 -14.44 15.44 0.24
C ARG A 161 -13.73 15.42 -1.11
N VAL A 162 -12.39 15.29 -1.12
CA VAL A 162 -11.61 15.07 -2.36
C VAL A 162 -12.04 13.78 -3.03
N TYR A 163 -12.16 12.69 -2.27
CA TYR A 163 -12.63 11.40 -2.77
C TYR A 163 -14.05 11.50 -3.36
N ASP A 164 -14.98 12.12 -2.64
CA ASP A 164 -16.35 12.33 -3.12
C ASP A 164 -16.37 13.09 -4.46
N ALA A 165 -15.52 14.12 -4.59
CA ALA A 165 -15.38 14.89 -5.83
C ALA A 165 -14.82 14.03 -6.98
N ALA A 166 -13.76 13.26 -6.73
CA ALA A 166 -13.14 12.39 -7.71
C ALA A 166 -14.14 11.34 -8.24
N VAL A 167 -14.90 10.71 -7.35
CA VAL A 167 -15.96 9.75 -7.72
C VAL A 167 -17.08 10.45 -8.51
N LYS A 168 -17.58 11.59 -8.04
CA LYS A 168 -18.67 12.32 -8.68
C LYS A 168 -18.32 12.79 -10.09
N THR A 169 -17.09 13.26 -10.30
CA THR A 169 -16.62 13.76 -11.59
C THR A 169 -15.99 12.67 -12.47
N LYS A 170 -15.85 11.45 -11.95
CA LYS A 170 -15.11 10.36 -12.60
C LYS A 170 -13.69 10.79 -12.97
N TRP A 171 -13.03 11.46 -12.03
CA TRP A 171 -11.66 11.95 -12.25
C TRP A 171 -10.71 10.77 -12.51
N PRO A 172 -9.95 10.77 -13.62
CA PRO A 172 -9.21 9.59 -14.08
C PRO A 172 -7.85 9.42 -13.38
N VAL A 173 -7.71 9.92 -12.14
CA VAL A 173 -6.47 9.83 -11.36
C VAL A 173 -6.62 8.75 -10.30
N HIS A 174 -5.70 7.80 -10.31
CA HIS A 174 -5.60 6.78 -9.28
C HIS A 174 -4.67 7.25 -8.17
N TYR A 175 -5.03 6.97 -6.92
CA TYR A 175 -4.23 7.29 -5.75
C TYR A 175 -4.65 6.46 -4.55
N GLU A 176 -3.73 6.30 -3.61
CA GLU A 176 -3.97 5.61 -2.35
C GLU A 176 -3.51 6.48 -1.18
N TRP A 177 -4.33 6.54 -0.15
CA TRP A 177 -4.01 7.17 1.11
C TRP A 177 -3.66 6.14 2.18
N TYR A 178 -2.61 6.44 2.90
CA TYR A 178 -2.17 5.67 4.06
C TYR A 178 -2.02 6.57 5.27
N GLU A 179 -2.36 6.07 6.45
CA GLU A 179 -2.06 6.70 7.74
C GLU A 179 -0.95 5.92 8.42
N LEU A 180 0.05 6.61 8.98
CA LEU A 180 1.09 5.98 9.79
C LEU A 180 0.46 5.44 11.07
N ALA A 181 0.39 4.10 11.17
CA ALA A 181 -0.17 3.43 12.34
C ALA A 181 0.85 3.29 13.48
N ASN A 182 2.14 3.07 13.14
CA ASN A 182 3.22 2.89 14.12
C ASN A 182 4.60 3.14 13.50
N GLY A 183 5.58 3.52 14.30
CA GLY A 183 6.98 3.67 13.87
C GLY A 183 7.41 5.12 13.58
N GLY A 184 6.67 6.11 14.06
CA GLY A 184 7.00 7.53 13.92
C GLY A 184 6.04 8.44 14.66
N ASP A 185 6.03 9.73 14.28
CA ASP A 185 5.14 10.72 14.86
C ASP A 185 3.68 10.45 14.46
N THR A 186 2.74 10.85 15.32
CA THR A 186 1.31 10.77 15.01
C THR A 186 0.90 11.87 14.03
N GLY A 187 -0.17 11.59 13.24
CA GLY A 187 -0.69 12.56 12.26
C GLY A 187 0.15 12.63 10.99
N ILE A 188 0.82 11.53 10.63
CA ILE A 188 1.48 11.39 9.34
C ILE A 188 0.55 10.65 8.38
N TYR A 189 0.29 11.27 7.24
CA TYR A 189 -0.47 10.70 6.14
C TYR A 189 0.37 10.66 4.88
N VAL A 190 0.22 9.60 4.10
CA VAL A 190 0.97 9.39 2.87
C VAL A 190 0.00 9.22 1.71
N LEU A 191 0.14 10.05 0.69
CA LEU A 191 -0.53 9.92 -0.60
C LEU A 191 0.43 9.29 -1.59
N VAL A 192 0.00 8.22 -2.22
CA VAL A 192 0.74 7.48 -3.24
C VAL A 192 0.03 7.65 -4.58
N LEU A 193 0.75 8.16 -5.59
CA LEU A 193 0.26 8.27 -6.96
C LEU A 193 1.08 7.35 -7.87
N PRO A 194 0.46 6.30 -8.42
CA PRO A 194 1.13 5.35 -9.31
C PRO A 194 1.50 6.00 -10.65
N ARG A 195 2.72 5.69 -11.14
CA ARG A 195 3.26 6.19 -12.41
C ARG A 195 3.91 5.05 -13.19
N SER A 196 3.47 4.80 -14.42
CA SER A 196 4.02 3.70 -15.24
C SER A 196 5.36 4.06 -15.88
N ASN A 197 5.59 5.35 -16.14
CA ASN A 197 6.80 5.86 -16.78
C ASN A 197 6.96 7.35 -16.48
N TRP A 198 8.10 7.95 -16.89
CA TRP A 198 8.38 9.37 -16.67
C TRP A 198 7.40 10.32 -17.37
N ALA A 199 6.79 9.93 -18.50
CA ALA A 199 5.79 10.77 -19.17
C ALA A 199 4.47 10.88 -18.37
N ASP A 200 4.26 10.01 -17.37
CA ASP A 200 3.09 10.13 -16.48
C ASP A 200 3.22 11.28 -15.46
N PHE A 201 4.41 11.89 -15.36
CA PHE A 201 4.63 13.10 -14.56
C PHE A 201 4.35 14.39 -15.34
N ASP A 202 4.22 14.31 -16.66
CA ASP A 202 3.84 15.47 -17.48
C ASP A 202 2.36 15.83 -17.26
N ASP A 203 2.04 17.11 -17.45
CA ASP A 203 0.66 17.59 -17.49
C ASP A 203 -0.12 16.88 -18.60
N LYS A 204 -1.26 16.30 -18.26
CA LYS A 204 -2.13 15.62 -19.22
C LYS A 204 -3.30 16.55 -19.59
N PRO A 205 -3.38 17.02 -20.85
CA PRO A 205 -4.42 17.97 -21.26
C PRO A 205 -5.85 17.47 -21.03
N ASP A 206 -6.04 16.15 -21.07
CA ASP A 206 -7.34 15.50 -20.88
C ASP A 206 -7.70 15.24 -19.40
N VAL A 207 -6.77 15.51 -18.48
CA VAL A 207 -6.99 15.36 -17.04
C VAL A 207 -7.18 16.73 -16.41
N LYS A 208 -8.37 16.96 -15.85
CA LYS A 208 -8.65 18.21 -15.16
C LYS A 208 -7.71 18.40 -13.96
N PRO A 209 -7.18 19.62 -13.76
CA PRO A 209 -6.43 19.96 -12.56
C PRO A 209 -7.25 19.73 -11.29
N PHE A 210 -6.58 19.42 -10.20
CA PHE A 210 -7.20 19.09 -8.91
C PHE A 210 -8.26 20.11 -8.45
N ARG A 211 -7.93 21.41 -8.49
CA ARG A 211 -8.86 22.48 -8.09
C ARG A 211 -10.07 22.59 -9.02
N GLU A 212 -9.91 22.37 -10.31
CA GLU A 212 -11.02 22.38 -11.27
C GLU A 212 -11.95 21.18 -11.08
N MET A 213 -11.39 20.00 -10.78
CA MET A 213 -12.16 18.82 -10.43
C MET A 213 -13.05 19.09 -9.19
N LEU A 214 -12.51 19.70 -8.13
CA LEU A 214 -13.27 20.07 -6.93
C LEU A 214 -14.39 21.08 -7.26
N LYS A 215 -14.07 22.09 -8.08
CA LYS A 215 -15.04 23.10 -8.51
C LYS A 215 -16.19 22.51 -9.32
N ASP A 216 -15.89 21.58 -10.23
CA ASP A 216 -16.92 20.88 -11.00
C ASP A 216 -17.83 20.03 -10.11
N ALA A 217 -17.25 19.43 -9.07
CA ALA A 217 -18.01 18.60 -8.15
C ALA A 217 -18.94 19.42 -7.24
N PHE A 218 -18.46 20.55 -6.70
CA PHE A 218 -19.13 21.23 -5.58
C PHE A 218 -19.31 22.73 -5.76
N GLY A 219 -18.78 23.34 -6.82
CA GLY A 219 -18.73 24.79 -7.01
C GLY A 219 -17.52 25.43 -6.33
N GLN A 220 -17.25 26.70 -6.70
CA GLN A 220 -16.03 27.41 -6.31
C GLN A 220 -15.85 27.53 -4.78
N SER A 221 -16.90 27.96 -4.07
CA SER A 221 -16.83 28.22 -2.61
C SER A 221 -16.49 26.98 -1.79
N GLU A 222 -17.07 25.83 -2.12
CA GLU A 222 -16.78 24.57 -1.42
C GLU A 222 -15.40 24.04 -1.82
N ALA A 223 -15.00 24.19 -3.10
CA ALA A 223 -13.67 23.81 -3.57
C ALA A 223 -12.57 24.57 -2.79
N ASP A 224 -12.72 25.89 -2.64
CA ASP A 224 -11.79 26.71 -1.88
C ASP A 224 -11.77 26.31 -0.40
N SER A 225 -12.95 26.04 0.19
CA SER A 225 -13.06 25.58 1.59
C SER A 225 -12.35 24.24 1.84
N ILE A 226 -12.41 23.29 0.88
CA ILE A 226 -11.71 22.00 1.00
C ILE A 226 -10.20 22.22 0.99
N VAL A 227 -9.69 23.00 0.04
CA VAL A 227 -8.27 23.31 -0.07
C VAL A 227 -7.77 24.04 1.18
N ASP A 228 -8.49 25.09 1.61
CA ASP A 228 -8.13 25.84 2.82
C ASP A 228 -8.07 24.93 4.05
N ARG A 229 -8.98 23.94 4.15
CA ARG A 229 -8.99 22.99 5.26
C ARG A 229 -7.76 22.07 5.23
N ILE A 230 -7.33 21.61 4.06
CA ILE A 230 -6.09 20.86 3.89
C ILE A 230 -4.91 21.74 4.33
N ASP A 231 -4.76 22.94 3.76
CA ASP A 231 -3.65 23.84 4.00
C ASP A 231 -3.54 24.22 5.48
N HIS A 232 -4.68 24.50 6.15
CA HIS A 232 -4.69 24.83 7.58
C HIS A 232 -4.45 23.63 8.50
N SER A 233 -4.67 22.41 8.02
CA SER A 233 -4.44 21.19 8.79
C SER A 233 -2.99 20.70 8.71
N VAL A 234 -2.28 21.00 7.62
CA VAL A 234 -0.92 20.52 7.37
C VAL A 234 0.11 21.47 7.96
N ASN A 235 1.11 20.90 8.66
CA ASN A 235 2.27 21.63 9.17
C ASN A 235 3.40 21.67 8.15
N SER A 236 3.66 20.53 7.49
CA SER A 236 4.66 20.39 6.42
C SER A 236 4.27 19.25 5.49
N GLU A 237 4.75 19.36 4.27
CA GLU A 237 4.60 18.36 3.23
C GLU A 237 5.96 18.12 2.58
N THR A 238 6.25 16.86 2.25
CA THR A 238 7.42 16.47 1.46
C THR A 238 6.98 15.58 0.30
N SER A 239 7.75 15.59 -0.78
CA SER A 239 7.50 14.71 -1.93
C SER A 239 8.76 13.94 -2.32
N GLU A 240 8.56 12.70 -2.75
CA GLU A 240 9.60 11.79 -3.21
C GLU A 240 9.09 10.97 -4.38
N ILE A 241 10.00 10.57 -5.28
CA ILE A 241 9.72 9.57 -6.30
C ILE A 241 10.46 8.30 -5.90
N ILE A 242 9.73 7.19 -5.84
CA ILE A 242 10.31 5.88 -5.63
C ILE A 242 10.17 5.02 -6.88
N GLN A 243 11.11 4.13 -7.10
CA GLN A 243 11.12 3.19 -8.21
C GLN A 243 10.99 1.77 -7.68
N PHE A 244 10.03 1.02 -8.19
CA PHE A 244 9.94 -0.41 -7.93
C PHE A 244 11.14 -1.16 -8.50
N ARG A 245 11.73 -2.04 -7.70
CA ARG A 245 12.91 -2.86 -8.02
C ARG A 245 12.54 -4.34 -8.06
N PRO A 246 11.93 -4.82 -9.17
CA PRO A 246 11.55 -6.23 -9.30
C PRO A 246 12.74 -7.18 -9.21
N ASP A 247 13.94 -6.71 -9.60
CA ASP A 247 15.19 -7.47 -9.51
C ASP A 247 15.70 -7.70 -8.07
N LEU A 248 15.17 -6.94 -7.10
CA LEU A 248 15.49 -7.06 -5.66
C LEU A 248 14.31 -7.61 -4.85
N SER A 249 13.15 -7.71 -5.47
CA SER A 249 11.89 -8.14 -4.86
C SER A 249 11.71 -9.65 -4.98
N TYR A 250 10.88 -10.21 -4.10
CA TYR A 250 10.42 -11.59 -4.20
C TYR A 250 8.92 -11.62 -4.47
N MET A 251 8.52 -12.35 -5.49
CA MET A 251 7.12 -12.62 -5.83
C MET A 251 6.91 -14.14 -5.81
N PRO A 252 5.97 -14.66 -5.00
CA PRO A 252 5.65 -16.07 -5.00
C PRO A 252 5.11 -16.52 -6.37
N ALA A 253 5.42 -17.76 -6.77
CA ALA A 253 4.81 -18.34 -7.95
C ALA A 253 3.29 -18.49 -7.72
N LYS A 254 2.51 -18.15 -8.74
CA LYS A 254 1.05 -18.32 -8.73
C LYS A 254 0.68 -19.80 -8.78
#